data_acf380a9abca12962aaba6d69f148403
#
_entry.id   acf380a9abca12962aaba6d69f148403
#
_cell.length_a   1.000
_cell.length_b   1.000
_cell.length_c   1.000
_cell.angle_alpha   90.00
_cell.angle_beta   90.00
_cell.angle_gamma   90.00
#
_symmetry.space_group_name_H-M   'P 1'
#
loop_
_entity.id
_entity.type
_entity.pdbx_description
1 polymer ?
#
loop_
_entity_poly.entity_id
_entity_poly.type
_entity_poly.pdbx_seq_one_letter_code
_entity_poly.pdbx_strand_id
1 'polypeptide(L)'
;MAYDWRKEEYEVTRPGRTRIDYRQEIGRAHIPIGIEREFTVLDPERAEALCAWVSTLIPARGERPAAGDVGAAEYVDATVFLTPRLRGVLLDGIDTIDQLAQERAGRRFAEATPLERTEVLRAFEANDPLDAFPMVRDLTYEAYYAHPRVLDVLEQETGWRYEVAFSGGELEPFDEDLLARMRTVPPRWRKT
;
A
#
# COMPACT_ATOMS: atom_id res chain seq x y z
N MET A 1 -30.80 -8.70 1.31
CA MET A 1 -30.68 -7.35 0.73
C MET A 1 -29.21 -7.08 0.62
N ALA A 2 -28.66 -7.06 -0.59
CA ALA A 2 -27.25 -6.71 -0.79
C ALA A 2 -27.07 -5.23 -0.43
N TYR A 3 -26.09 -4.93 0.40
CA TYR A 3 -25.74 -3.57 0.78
C TYR A 3 -25.23 -2.83 -0.46
N ASP A 4 -25.92 -1.77 -0.85
CA ASP A 4 -25.53 -0.96 -2.01
C ASP A 4 -24.57 0.16 -1.55
N TRP A 5 -23.31 -0.22 -1.42
CA TRP A 5 -22.21 0.64 -1.04
C TRP A 5 -22.00 1.84 -1.97
N ARG A 6 -22.52 1.78 -3.21
CA ARG A 6 -22.36 2.83 -4.21
C ARG A 6 -23.10 4.12 -3.86
N LYS A 7 -24.12 4.05 -2.99
CA LYS A 7 -24.93 5.21 -2.64
C LYS A 7 -24.38 6.09 -1.52
N GLU A 8 -23.60 5.53 -0.60
CA GLU A 8 -23.13 6.26 0.58
C GLU A 8 -21.80 6.98 0.38
N GLU A 9 -21.04 6.65 -0.66
CA GLU A 9 -19.61 6.96 -0.75
C GLU A 9 -19.26 8.14 -1.64
N TYR A 10 -20.03 8.38 -2.66
CA TYR A 10 -19.76 9.48 -3.61
C TYR A 10 -19.78 10.88 -2.94
N GLU A 11 -20.29 10.96 -1.73
CA GLU A 11 -20.33 12.22 -1.01
C GLU A 11 -19.04 12.58 -0.27
N VAL A 12 -18.15 11.64 -0.03
CA VAL A 12 -16.96 11.84 0.82
C VAL A 12 -15.79 12.49 0.08
N THR A 13 -15.68 12.30 -1.23
CA THR A 13 -14.51 12.68 -2.03
C THR A 13 -14.75 13.79 -3.06
N ARG A 14 -15.84 14.56 -2.95
CA ARG A 14 -16.06 15.72 -3.83
C ARG A 14 -15.00 16.80 -3.65
N PRO A 15 -14.57 17.50 -4.72
CA PRO A 15 -13.63 18.61 -4.64
C PRO A 15 -14.00 19.61 -3.53
N GLY A 16 -13.05 19.95 -2.67
CA GLY A 16 -13.26 20.86 -1.55
C GLY A 16 -13.49 20.20 -0.17
N ARG A 17 -13.45 18.87 -0.07
CA ARG A 17 -13.58 18.17 1.22
C ARG A 17 -12.26 17.97 1.93
N THR A 18 -12.36 17.75 3.23
CA THR A 18 -11.23 17.51 4.12
C THR A 18 -10.52 16.21 3.70
N ARG A 19 -9.21 16.31 3.55
CA ARG A 19 -8.30 15.19 3.33
C ARG A 19 -8.51 14.13 4.42
N ILE A 20 -8.66 12.87 4.03
CA ILE A 20 -8.81 11.75 4.97
C ILE A 20 -7.43 11.25 5.31
N ASP A 21 -7.13 11.06 6.60
CA ASP A 21 -5.92 10.36 7.01
C ASP A 21 -6.10 8.85 6.75
N TYR A 22 -5.69 8.40 5.56
CA TYR A 22 -5.84 7.02 5.13
C TYR A 22 -5.14 6.02 6.08
N ARG A 23 -4.05 6.41 6.74
CA ARG A 23 -3.32 5.54 7.66
C ARG A 23 -4.15 5.17 8.88
N GLN A 24 -4.93 6.09 9.40
CA GLN A 24 -5.86 5.80 10.50
C GLN A 24 -7.01 4.89 10.06
N GLU A 25 -7.51 5.07 8.85
CA GLU A 25 -8.59 4.24 8.32
C GLU A 25 -8.10 2.81 8.02
N ILE A 26 -6.96 2.65 7.36
CA ILE A 26 -6.37 1.34 7.00
C ILE A 26 -6.03 0.52 8.24
N GLY A 27 -5.53 1.10 9.30
CA GLY A 27 -5.16 0.40 10.55
C GLY A 27 -6.30 -0.40 11.19
N ARG A 28 -7.52 -0.32 10.65
CA ARG A 28 -8.69 -1.09 11.09
C ARG A 28 -8.99 -2.30 10.21
N ALA A 29 -8.34 -2.40 9.05
CA ALA A 29 -8.56 -3.49 8.11
C ALA A 29 -7.57 -4.63 8.38
N HIS A 30 -8.08 -5.84 8.57
CA HIS A 30 -7.28 -7.06 8.67
C HIS A 30 -7.55 -7.94 7.45
N ILE A 31 -6.64 -7.89 6.48
CA ILE A 31 -6.76 -8.65 5.24
C ILE A 31 -5.59 -9.63 5.15
N PRO A 32 -5.85 -10.95 5.06
CA PRO A 32 -4.78 -11.93 4.88
C PRO A 32 -4.08 -11.71 3.53
N ILE A 33 -2.76 -11.75 3.49
CA ILE A 33 -1.94 -11.61 2.29
C ILE A 33 -1.61 -13.00 1.70
N GLY A 34 -1.43 -13.08 0.38
CA GLY A 34 -1.13 -14.36 -0.29
C GLY A 34 -2.35 -15.24 -0.55
N ILE A 35 -3.55 -14.69 -0.47
CA ILE A 35 -4.81 -15.38 -0.82
C ILE A 35 -5.35 -14.77 -2.10
N GLU A 36 -5.67 -15.61 -3.09
CA GLU A 36 -6.34 -15.18 -4.32
C GLU A 36 -7.71 -14.56 -4.02
N ARG A 37 -8.00 -13.44 -4.69
CA ARG A 37 -9.24 -12.68 -4.53
C ARG A 37 -9.73 -12.14 -5.85
N GLU A 38 -11.03 -11.86 -5.89
CA GLU A 38 -11.64 -11.08 -6.95
C GLU A 38 -11.75 -9.62 -6.52
N PHE A 39 -11.79 -8.72 -7.50
CA PHE A 39 -12.10 -7.30 -7.24
C PHE A 39 -13.55 -7.14 -6.80
N THR A 40 -13.76 -6.35 -5.76
CA THR A 40 -15.07 -6.14 -5.14
C THR A 40 -15.58 -4.71 -5.36
N VAL A 41 -14.67 -3.73 -5.33
CA VAL A 41 -14.97 -2.30 -5.50
C VAL A 41 -14.84 -1.88 -6.95
N LEU A 42 -13.79 -2.38 -7.62
CA LEU A 42 -13.42 -1.93 -8.96
C LEU A 42 -14.14 -2.72 -10.05
N ASP A 43 -14.59 -2.01 -11.08
CA ASP A 43 -14.95 -2.60 -12.36
C ASP A 43 -13.69 -3.12 -13.10
N PRO A 44 -13.86 -3.93 -14.16
CA PRO A 44 -12.73 -4.51 -14.89
C PRO A 44 -11.74 -3.49 -15.43
N GLU A 45 -12.21 -2.35 -15.92
CA GLU A 45 -11.35 -1.32 -16.50
C GLU A 45 -10.48 -0.64 -15.46
N ARG A 46 -11.04 -0.29 -14.30
CA ARG A 46 -10.29 0.27 -13.17
C ARG A 46 -9.37 -0.76 -12.52
N ALA A 47 -9.78 -2.04 -12.49
CA ALA A 47 -8.94 -3.13 -12.00
C ALA A 47 -7.67 -3.27 -12.86
N GLU A 48 -7.78 -3.23 -14.19
CA GLU A 48 -6.63 -3.23 -15.10
C GLU A 48 -5.70 -2.03 -14.84
N ALA A 49 -6.26 -0.84 -14.65
CA ALA A 49 -5.48 0.36 -14.35
C ALA A 49 -4.75 0.24 -13.01
N LEU A 50 -5.41 -0.29 -11.97
CA LEU A 50 -4.76 -0.52 -10.66
C LEU A 50 -3.68 -1.59 -10.74
N CYS A 51 -3.89 -2.70 -11.45
CA CYS A 51 -2.86 -3.72 -11.69
C CYS A 51 -1.63 -3.12 -12.39
N ALA A 52 -1.85 -2.27 -13.39
CA ALA A 52 -0.78 -1.56 -14.07
C ALA A 52 -0.06 -0.56 -13.14
N TRP A 53 -0.80 0.12 -12.26
CA TRP A 53 -0.24 1.07 -11.29
C TRP A 53 0.70 0.35 -10.30
N VAL A 54 0.21 -0.67 -9.60
CA VAL A 54 1.02 -1.42 -8.61
C VAL A 54 2.23 -2.10 -9.26
N SER A 55 2.09 -2.61 -10.50
CA SER A 55 3.19 -3.19 -11.27
C SER A 55 4.21 -2.14 -11.75
N THR A 56 3.80 -0.88 -11.89
CA THR A 56 4.72 0.22 -12.19
C THR A 56 5.48 0.66 -10.94
N LEU A 57 4.86 0.61 -9.76
CA LEU A 57 5.53 0.87 -8.48
C LEU A 57 6.59 -0.19 -8.17
N ILE A 58 6.26 -1.47 -8.36
CA ILE A 58 7.18 -2.59 -8.15
C ILE A 58 7.13 -3.50 -9.39
N PRO A 59 7.99 -3.24 -10.38
CA PRO A 59 8.07 -4.07 -11.57
C PRO A 59 8.80 -5.39 -11.30
N ALA A 60 8.54 -6.40 -12.14
CA ALA A 60 9.27 -7.65 -12.10
C ALA A 60 10.77 -7.43 -12.33
N ARG A 61 11.61 -8.15 -11.58
CA ARG A 61 13.08 -8.06 -11.71
C ARG A 61 13.73 -9.40 -11.33
N GLY A 62 14.32 -10.08 -12.31
CA GLY A 62 14.86 -11.43 -12.08
C GLY A 62 13.76 -12.38 -11.64
N GLU A 63 13.97 -13.07 -10.52
CA GLU A 63 12.98 -13.98 -9.94
C GLU A 63 11.88 -13.25 -9.14
N ARG A 64 12.07 -11.96 -8.87
CA ARG A 64 11.08 -11.15 -8.16
C ARG A 64 9.89 -10.83 -9.07
N PRO A 65 8.66 -11.23 -8.70
CA PRO A 65 7.47 -10.93 -9.49
C PRO A 65 7.17 -9.42 -9.46
N ALA A 66 6.35 -8.95 -10.39
CA ALA A 66 5.75 -7.62 -10.24
C ALA A 66 4.67 -7.63 -9.14
N ALA A 67 4.36 -6.46 -8.58
CA ALA A 67 3.34 -6.38 -7.52
C ALA A 67 1.96 -6.85 -7.98
N GLY A 68 1.59 -6.61 -9.25
CA GLY A 68 0.36 -7.12 -9.82
C GLY A 68 0.31 -8.66 -9.92
N ASP A 69 1.47 -9.32 -10.08
CA ASP A 69 1.54 -10.79 -10.19
C ASP A 69 1.35 -11.51 -8.85
N VAL A 70 1.33 -10.78 -7.76
CA VAL A 70 1.17 -11.31 -6.39
C VAL A 70 -0.09 -10.76 -5.70
N GLY A 71 -1.04 -10.23 -6.46
CA GLY A 71 -2.33 -9.82 -5.93
C GLY A 71 -2.31 -8.53 -5.11
N ALA A 72 -1.32 -7.64 -5.33
CA ALA A 72 -1.27 -6.38 -4.60
C ALA A 72 -2.43 -5.43 -4.97
N ALA A 73 -2.92 -5.49 -6.21
CA ALA A 73 -4.08 -4.69 -6.63
C ALA A 73 -5.36 -5.17 -5.94
N GLU A 74 -5.56 -6.48 -5.85
CA GLU A 74 -6.69 -7.11 -5.16
C GLU A 74 -6.64 -6.85 -3.65
N TYR A 75 -5.43 -6.76 -3.08
CA TYR A 75 -5.25 -6.37 -1.68
C TYR A 75 -5.68 -4.92 -1.43
N VAL A 76 -5.30 -3.98 -2.32
CA VAL A 76 -5.74 -2.58 -2.26
C VAL A 76 -7.27 -2.49 -2.35
N ASP A 77 -7.88 -3.17 -3.32
CA ASP A 77 -9.33 -3.21 -3.51
C ASP A 77 -10.05 -3.74 -2.25
N ALA A 78 -9.58 -4.86 -1.69
CA ALA A 78 -10.16 -5.46 -0.49
C ALA A 78 -10.00 -4.55 0.74
N THR A 79 -8.86 -3.86 0.88
CA THR A 79 -8.63 -2.90 1.95
C THR A 79 -9.62 -1.75 1.88
N VAL A 80 -9.81 -1.21 0.69
CA VAL A 80 -10.75 -0.11 0.44
C VAL A 80 -12.20 -0.58 0.56
N PHE A 81 -12.50 -1.84 0.25
CA PHE A 81 -13.81 -2.44 0.53
C PHE A 81 -14.14 -2.43 2.02
N LEU A 82 -13.17 -2.74 2.89
CA LEU A 82 -13.35 -2.72 4.35
C LEU A 82 -13.24 -1.30 4.95
N THR A 83 -12.76 -0.34 4.19
CA THR A 83 -12.61 1.06 4.59
C THR A 83 -13.37 1.99 3.64
N PRO A 84 -14.71 2.01 3.67
CA PRO A 84 -15.54 2.68 2.67
C PRO A 84 -15.18 4.14 2.40
N ARG A 85 -14.72 4.87 3.42
CA ARG A 85 -14.31 6.28 3.29
C ARG A 85 -13.14 6.51 2.32
N LEU A 86 -12.35 5.47 2.02
CA LEU A 86 -11.20 5.55 1.11
C LEU A 86 -11.55 5.17 -0.33
N ARG A 87 -12.75 4.63 -0.60
CA ARG A 87 -13.13 4.19 -1.95
C ARG A 87 -13.12 5.32 -2.96
N GLY A 88 -13.67 6.47 -2.59
CA GLY A 88 -13.63 7.62 -3.47
C GLY A 88 -12.19 8.10 -3.74
N VAL A 89 -11.30 8.04 -2.76
CA VAL A 89 -9.88 8.38 -2.96
C VAL A 89 -9.25 7.45 -4.00
N LEU A 90 -9.50 6.14 -3.91
CA LEU A 90 -8.99 5.17 -4.88
C LEU A 90 -9.58 5.40 -6.28
N LEU A 91 -10.91 5.54 -6.38
CA LEU A 91 -11.59 5.72 -7.66
C LEU A 91 -11.15 7.00 -8.37
N ASP A 92 -11.12 8.13 -7.65
CA ASP A 92 -10.67 9.41 -8.18
C ASP A 92 -9.19 9.36 -8.59
N GLY A 93 -8.35 8.66 -7.83
CA GLY A 93 -6.94 8.45 -8.17
C GLY A 93 -6.77 7.67 -9.47
N ILE A 94 -7.51 6.56 -9.65
CA ILE A 94 -7.48 5.74 -10.88
C ILE A 94 -8.01 6.56 -12.08
N ASP A 95 -9.13 7.23 -11.92
CA ASP A 95 -9.71 8.04 -12.99
C ASP A 95 -8.76 9.19 -13.39
N THR A 96 -8.04 9.76 -12.43
CA THR A 96 -7.05 10.82 -12.68
C THR A 96 -5.83 10.30 -13.46
N ILE A 97 -5.28 9.13 -13.11
CA ILE A 97 -4.14 8.58 -13.87
C ILE A 97 -4.55 8.17 -15.29
N ASP A 98 -5.76 7.65 -15.48
CA ASP A 98 -6.28 7.35 -16.82
C ASP A 98 -6.45 8.63 -17.66
N GLN A 99 -6.99 9.70 -17.08
CA GLN A 99 -7.08 11.00 -17.74
C GLN A 99 -5.69 11.54 -18.12
N LEU A 100 -4.74 11.52 -17.19
CA LEU A 100 -3.37 11.96 -17.45
C LEU A 100 -2.68 11.11 -18.55
N ALA A 101 -2.93 9.81 -18.59
CA ALA A 101 -2.42 8.91 -19.61
C ALA A 101 -3.04 9.24 -20.98
N GLN A 102 -4.34 9.50 -21.02
CA GLN A 102 -5.02 9.91 -22.24
C GLN A 102 -4.51 11.25 -22.78
N GLU A 103 -4.25 12.22 -21.90
CA GLU A 103 -3.73 13.55 -22.27
C GLU A 103 -2.29 13.48 -22.79
N ARG A 104 -1.43 12.61 -22.20
CA ARG A 104 0.00 12.56 -22.49
C ARG A 104 0.38 11.53 -23.55
N ALA A 105 -0.29 10.37 -23.55
CA ALA A 105 0.04 9.23 -24.40
C ALA A 105 -1.08 8.85 -25.40
N GLY A 106 -2.26 9.48 -25.32
CA GLY A 106 -3.39 9.20 -26.20
C GLY A 106 -4.03 7.82 -26.02
N ARG A 107 -3.83 7.21 -24.84
CA ARG A 107 -4.33 5.86 -24.50
C ARG A 107 -4.60 5.75 -23.01
N ARG A 108 -5.33 4.70 -22.60
CA ARG A 108 -5.56 4.38 -21.19
C ARG A 108 -4.25 4.05 -20.48
N PHE A 109 -4.20 4.30 -19.17
CA PHE A 109 -3.01 4.03 -18.35
C PHE A 109 -2.58 2.55 -18.42
N ALA A 110 -3.53 1.61 -18.38
CA ALA A 110 -3.25 0.18 -18.52
C ALA A 110 -2.60 -0.22 -19.86
N GLU A 111 -2.87 0.54 -20.93
CA GLU A 111 -2.35 0.30 -22.28
C GLU A 111 -1.02 1.04 -22.54
N ALA A 112 -0.65 1.98 -21.67
CA ALA A 112 0.56 2.78 -21.81
C ALA A 112 1.82 1.92 -21.61
N THR A 113 2.92 2.33 -22.23
CA THR A 113 4.21 1.69 -22.05
C THR A 113 4.74 1.90 -20.63
N PRO A 114 5.68 1.06 -20.13
CA PRO A 114 6.25 1.23 -18.79
C PRO A 114 6.85 2.62 -18.54
N LEU A 115 7.45 3.24 -19.56
CA LEU A 115 7.98 4.59 -19.45
C LEU A 115 6.88 5.64 -19.31
N GLU A 116 5.87 5.57 -20.17
CA GLU A 116 4.70 6.47 -20.12
C GLU A 116 3.97 6.36 -18.78
N ARG A 117 3.77 5.14 -18.26
CA ARG A 117 3.19 4.92 -16.92
C ARG A 117 3.98 5.58 -15.82
N THR A 118 5.30 5.44 -15.86
CA THR A 118 6.19 6.08 -14.88
C THR A 118 6.07 7.60 -14.92
N GLU A 119 6.00 8.20 -16.11
CA GLU A 119 5.84 9.65 -16.27
C GLU A 119 4.47 10.14 -15.79
N VAL A 120 3.41 9.37 -16.08
CA VAL A 120 2.06 9.66 -15.58
C VAL A 120 2.02 9.61 -14.05
N LEU A 121 2.56 8.56 -13.44
CA LEU A 121 2.56 8.43 -11.98
C LEU A 121 3.37 9.52 -11.29
N ARG A 122 4.51 9.94 -11.85
CA ARG A 122 5.29 11.06 -11.32
C ARG A 122 4.53 12.38 -11.37
N ALA A 123 3.80 12.61 -12.46
CA ALA A 123 2.97 13.80 -12.60
C ALA A 123 1.78 13.79 -11.63
N PHE A 124 1.18 12.62 -11.43
CA PHE A 124 0.10 12.43 -10.47
C PHE A 124 0.61 12.63 -9.02
N GLU A 125 1.71 11.98 -8.63
CA GLU A 125 2.31 12.14 -7.31
C GLU A 125 2.57 13.61 -6.96
N ALA A 126 3.07 14.40 -7.92
CA ALA A 126 3.37 15.81 -7.72
C ALA A 126 2.12 16.69 -7.47
N ASN A 127 0.93 16.23 -7.87
CA ASN A 127 -0.31 17.00 -7.83
C ASN A 127 -1.50 16.21 -7.26
N ASP A 128 -1.25 15.25 -6.38
CA ASP A 128 -2.29 14.44 -5.74
C ASP A 128 -2.94 15.17 -4.55
N PRO A 129 -4.17 15.67 -4.68
CA PRO A 129 -4.83 16.43 -3.62
C PRO A 129 -5.41 15.57 -2.50
N LEU A 130 -5.58 14.25 -2.76
CA LEU A 130 -6.34 13.34 -1.89
C LEU A 130 -5.49 12.26 -1.22
N ASP A 131 -4.19 12.22 -1.45
CA ASP A 131 -3.28 11.16 -0.99
C ASP A 131 -3.57 9.78 -1.59
N ALA A 132 -4.13 9.71 -2.79
CA ALA A 132 -4.35 8.44 -3.48
C ALA A 132 -3.03 7.74 -3.82
N PHE A 133 -2.01 8.50 -4.27
CA PHE A 133 -0.71 7.94 -4.61
C PHE A 133 -0.01 7.32 -3.39
N PRO A 134 0.21 8.04 -2.27
CA PRO A 134 0.86 7.44 -1.10
C PRO A 134 0.02 6.30 -0.49
N MET A 135 -1.31 6.37 -0.52
CA MET A 135 -2.18 5.28 -0.07
C MET A 135 -1.97 4.00 -0.89
N VAL A 136 -2.04 4.08 -2.22
CA VAL A 136 -1.84 2.92 -3.09
C VAL A 136 -0.41 2.39 -2.97
N ARG A 137 0.60 3.27 -2.89
CA ARG A 137 2.00 2.88 -2.70
C ARG A 137 2.19 2.11 -1.40
N ASP A 138 1.73 2.66 -0.27
CA ASP A 138 1.92 2.05 1.05
C ASP A 138 1.23 0.69 1.14
N LEU A 139 0.00 0.55 0.64
CA LEU A 139 -0.71 -0.72 0.54
C LEU A 139 -0.05 -1.71 -0.42
N THR A 140 0.51 -1.22 -1.54
CA THR A 140 1.26 -2.07 -2.48
C THR A 140 2.50 -2.65 -1.79
N TYR A 141 3.23 -1.85 -1.03
CA TYR A 141 4.41 -2.32 -0.30
C TYR A 141 4.04 -3.31 0.79
N GLU A 142 2.98 -3.06 1.53
CA GLU A 142 2.47 -3.99 2.54
C GLU A 142 2.13 -5.34 1.93
N ALA A 143 1.30 -5.35 0.87
CA ALA A 143 0.91 -6.58 0.18
C ALA A 143 2.11 -7.32 -0.41
N TYR A 144 3.02 -6.60 -1.07
CA TYR A 144 4.15 -7.19 -1.78
C TYR A 144 5.16 -7.81 -0.83
N TYR A 145 5.66 -7.05 0.15
CA TYR A 145 6.74 -7.51 1.04
C TYR A 145 6.28 -8.48 2.14
N ALA A 146 4.98 -8.66 2.31
CA ALA A 146 4.42 -9.70 3.18
C ALA A 146 3.93 -10.94 2.40
N HIS A 147 4.01 -10.93 1.05
CA HIS A 147 3.55 -12.04 0.23
C HIS A 147 4.53 -13.22 0.30
N PRO A 148 4.06 -14.49 0.60
CA PRO A 148 4.94 -15.64 0.78
C PRO A 148 5.92 -15.85 -0.37
N ARG A 149 5.46 -15.80 -1.64
CA ARG A 149 6.31 -15.96 -2.82
C ARG A 149 7.43 -14.90 -2.88
N VAL A 150 7.18 -13.68 -2.44
CA VAL A 150 8.19 -12.61 -2.41
C VAL A 150 9.19 -12.85 -1.28
N LEU A 151 8.70 -13.28 -0.11
CA LEU A 151 9.56 -13.63 1.03
C LEU A 151 10.51 -14.78 0.69
N ASP A 152 10.01 -15.82 0.00
CA ASP A 152 10.85 -16.94 -0.46
C ASP A 152 11.98 -16.48 -1.39
N VAL A 153 11.69 -15.58 -2.34
CA VAL A 153 12.71 -15.03 -3.25
C VAL A 153 13.70 -14.16 -2.50
N LEU A 154 13.24 -13.33 -1.56
CA LEU A 154 14.10 -12.49 -0.73
C LEU A 154 15.03 -13.33 0.16
N GLU A 155 14.54 -14.42 0.73
CA GLU A 155 15.35 -15.35 1.50
C GLU A 155 16.46 -15.96 0.63
N GLN A 156 16.12 -16.43 -0.58
CA GLN A 156 17.09 -17.01 -1.50
C GLN A 156 18.17 -16.02 -1.95
N GLU A 157 17.78 -14.76 -2.19
CA GLU A 157 18.72 -13.74 -2.68
C GLU A 157 19.58 -13.13 -1.56
N THR A 158 19.07 -13.00 -0.36
CA THR A 158 19.71 -12.20 0.71
C THR A 158 20.02 -12.99 1.98
N GLY A 159 19.47 -14.20 2.13
CA GLY A 159 19.52 -14.98 3.38
C GLY A 159 18.62 -14.42 4.49
N TRP A 160 17.86 -13.35 4.21
CA TRP A 160 16.96 -12.76 5.20
C TRP A 160 15.69 -13.60 5.37
N ARG A 161 15.31 -13.87 6.62
CA ARG A 161 14.11 -14.62 6.97
C ARG A 161 13.15 -13.78 7.80
N TYR A 162 11.91 -13.72 7.37
CA TYR A 162 10.85 -13.04 8.08
C TYR A 162 10.65 -13.59 9.52
N GLU A 163 10.65 -14.91 9.67
CA GLU A 163 10.46 -15.59 10.95
C GLU A 163 11.55 -15.25 11.97
N VAL A 164 12.81 -15.09 11.52
CA VAL A 164 13.93 -14.70 12.39
C VAL A 164 13.76 -13.29 12.92
N ALA A 165 13.21 -12.38 12.10
CA ALA A 165 12.98 -10.99 12.50
C ALA A 165 11.93 -10.85 13.62
N PHE A 166 10.99 -11.81 13.73
CA PHE A 166 9.91 -11.79 14.73
C PHE A 166 10.09 -12.83 15.85
N SER A 167 10.82 -13.91 15.63
CA SER A 167 11.08 -14.91 16.68
C SER A 167 12.09 -14.42 17.72
N GLY A 168 12.77 -13.31 17.46
CA GLY A 168 13.87 -12.83 18.26
C GLY A 168 15.06 -13.79 18.20
N GLY A 169 16.25 -13.31 17.90
CA GLY A 169 17.47 -14.06 18.18
C GLY A 169 17.68 -14.14 19.70
N GLU A 170 18.45 -15.11 20.16
CA GLU A 170 19.00 -15.00 21.52
C GLU A 170 19.75 -13.67 21.61
N LEU A 171 19.18 -12.74 22.36
CA LEU A 171 19.91 -11.53 22.70
C LEU A 171 21.07 -11.93 23.61
N GLU A 172 22.24 -11.41 23.34
CA GLU A 172 23.33 -11.49 24.30
C GLU A 172 22.79 -11.02 25.66
N PRO A 173 23.17 -11.73 26.79
CA PRO A 173 22.75 -11.30 28.10
C PRO A 173 23.07 -9.82 28.30
N PHE A 174 22.08 -9.07 28.78
CA PHE A 174 22.25 -7.64 28.99
C PHE A 174 23.42 -7.42 29.99
N ASP A 175 24.41 -6.65 29.55
CA ASP A 175 25.55 -6.27 30.41
C ASP A 175 25.07 -5.28 31.48
N GLU A 176 24.85 -5.78 32.69
CA GLU A 176 24.40 -4.95 33.80
C GLU A 176 25.41 -3.87 34.22
N ASP A 177 26.69 -4.02 33.86
CA ASP A 177 27.71 -3.03 34.16
C ASP A 177 27.48 -1.73 33.39
N LEU A 178 26.77 -1.78 32.23
CA LEU A 178 26.31 -0.59 31.53
C LEU A 178 25.37 0.26 32.39
N LEU A 179 24.66 -0.33 33.34
CA LEU A 179 23.79 0.38 34.28
C LEU A 179 24.52 0.94 35.50
N ALA A 180 25.77 0.60 35.72
CA ALA A 180 26.52 1.03 36.91
C ALA A 180 26.52 2.56 37.04
N ARG A 181 26.70 3.26 35.92
CA ARG A 181 26.62 4.73 35.87
C ARG A 181 25.22 5.27 36.18
N MET A 182 24.17 4.56 35.77
CA MET A 182 22.78 5.00 36.00
C MET A 182 22.34 4.78 37.47
N ARG A 183 22.92 3.77 38.15
CA ARG A 183 22.64 3.49 39.58
C ARG A 183 23.09 4.64 40.48
N THR A 184 24.05 5.48 40.03
CA THR A 184 24.55 6.63 40.77
C THR A 184 23.79 7.93 40.50
N VAL A 185 22.90 7.92 39.50
CA VAL A 185 22.10 9.09 39.15
C VAL A 185 20.86 9.15 40.03
N PRO A 186 20.60 10.25 40.75
CA PRO A 186 19.41 10.36 41.59
C PRO A 186 18.15 10.33 40.75
N PRO A 187 17.03 9.74 41.26
CA PRO A 187 15.76 9.69 40.54
C PRO A 187 15.27 11.09 40.12
N ARG A 188 15.02 11.28 38.85
CA ARG A 188 14.52 12.58 38.33
C ARG A 188 13.01 12.74 38.42
N TRP A 189 12.26 11.71 38.85
CA TRP A 189 10.83 11.79 39.03
C TRP A 189 10.49 12.57 40.32
N ARG A 190 9.57 13.51 40.21
CA ARG A 190 9.04 14.24 41.39
C ARG A 190 7.98 13.36 42.04
N LYS A 191 8.06 13.22 43.39
CA LYS A 191 6.90 12.77 44.16
C LYS A 191 5.81 13.83 44.02
N THR A 192 4.64 13.47 43.45
CA THR A 192 3.40 14.25 43.53
C THR A 192 2.83 14.14 44.91
#